data_cdde5b5b5ca26e71fa28863b9b6a01ad
#
_entry.id   cdde5b5b5ca26e71fa28863b9b6a01ad
#
_cell.length_a   1.000
_cell.length_b   1.000
_cell.length_c   1.000
_cell.angle_alpha   90.00
_cell.angle_beta   90.00
_cell.angle_gamma   90.00
#
_symmetry.space_group_name_H-M   'P 1'
#
loop_
_entity.id
_entity.type
_entity.pdbx_description
1 polymer ?
#
loop_
_entity_poly.entity_id
_entity_poly.type
_entity_poly.pdbx_seq_one_letter_code
_entity_poly.pdbx_strand_id
1 'polypeptide(L)'
;IDLNKLKYEQENINLQEVIDTAESYLCEIKNSQIRTGLHIFGVNQSIDKLLELTFSISNVPTGKTFGLTQCLAEDLGFTFDPWIDEESKNLNKIDIDLFKDYTAINARKVGKVVDWLNVIGKYIIEFHCYKILNYKIKSKKKIKLDTKILNYLDHEKPNIFINHLLNNILPKLLNSSINEKSNFLSALEGKRITSGPSGAPTRGKLEVLPTGKNFFSVDIRAIPTE
;
A
#
# COMPACT_ATOMS: atom_id res chain seq x y z
N ILE A 1 10.39 -30.79 4.81
CA ILE A 1 11.76 -30.26 4.78
C ILE A 1 12.60 -31.18 5.64
N ASP A 2 13.55 -31.89 5.02
CA ASP A 2 14.43 -32.83 5.72
C ASP A 2 15.54 -32.04 6.44
N LEU A 3 15.39 -31.90 7.75
CA LEU A 3 16.34 -31.20 8.63
C LEU A 3 17.73 -31.80 8.64
N ASN A 4 17.87 -33.08 8.24
CA ASN A 4 19.17 -33.76 8.15
C ASN A 4 19.94 -33.35 6.88
N LYS A 5 19.23 -32.98 5.81
CA LYS A 5 19.84 -32.46 4.58
C LYS A 5 20.44 -31.07 4.79
N LEU A 6 19.81 -30.26 5.66
CA LEU A 6 20.31 -28.94 6.04
C LEU A 6 21.60 -28.98 6.87
N LYS A 7 21.86 -30.06 7.61
CA LYS A 7 23.09 -30.22 8.40
C LYS A 7 24.35 -30.46 7.58
N TYR A 8 24.23 -31.03 6.39
CA TYR A 8 25.39 -31.36 5.54
C TYR A 8 25.89 -30.18 4.67
N GLU A 9 25.05 -29.16 4.49
CA GLU A 9 25.40 -27.95 3.70
C GLU A 9 25.93 -26.80 4.58
N GLN A 10 26.07 -27.00 5.90
CA GLN A 10 26.32 -25.95 6.88
C GLN A 10 27.78 -25.49 7.03
N GLU A 11 28.73 -26.01 6.28
CA GLU A 11 30.15 -25.64 6.52
C GLU A 11 30.57 -24.26 5.99
N ASN A 12 29.70 -23.55 5.21
CA ASN A 12 30.06 -22.23 4.67
C ASN A 12 28.88 -21.24 4.56
N ILE A 13 27.76 -21.43 5.27
CA ILE A 13 26.64 -20.50 5.22
C ILE A 13 26.86 -19.41 6.26
N ASN A 14 27.00 -18.17 5.82
CA ASN A 14 26.98 -17.00 6.68
C ASN A 14 25.59 -16.88 7.33
N LEU A 15 25.50 -17.18 8.63
CA LEU A 15 24.22 -17.15 9.37
C LEU A 15 23.51 -15.80 9.23
N GLN A 16 24.26 -14.72 9.12
CA GLN A 16 23.71 -13.39 8.94
C GLN A 16 23.01 -13.25 7.58
N GLU A 17 23.60 -13.79 6.53
CA GLU A 17 23.01 -13.77 5.18
C GLU A 17 21.71 -14.59 5.10
N VAL A 18 21.63 -15.70 5.84
CA VAL A 18 20.40 -16.50 5.95
C VAL A 18 19.31 -15.73 6.70
N ILE A 19 19.67 -15.04 7.78
CA ILE A 19 18.74 -14.21 8.54
C ILE A 19 18.22 -13.06 7.68
N ASP A 20 19.11 -12.35 7.00
CA ASP A 20 18.77 -11.22 6.13
C ASP A 20 17.86 -11.66 4.98
N THR A 21 18.14 -12.82 4.38
CA THR A 21 17.29 -13.41 3.33
C THR A 21 15.92 -13.82 3.88
N ALA A 22 15.87 -14.42 5.07
CA ALA A 22 14.61 -14.80 5.71
C ALA A 22 13.78 -13.57 6.09
N GLU A 23 14.41 -12.53 6.62
CA GLU A 23 13.74 -11.25 6.92
C GLU A 23 13.19 -10.59 5.65
N SER A 24 13.97 -10.53 4.58
CA SER A 24 13.54 -10.02 3.27
C SER A 24 12.33 -10.79 2.75
N TYR A 25 12.36 -12.12 2.81
CA TYR A 25 11.25 -12.98 2.39
C TYR A 25 9.99 -12.80 3.25
N LEU A 26 10.14 -12.69 4.57
CA LEU A 26 9.03 -12.42 5.48
C LEU A 26 8.43 -11.03 5.26
N CYS A 27 9.26 -10.03 4.95
CA CYS A 27 8.80 -8.69 4.58
C CYS A 27 8.03 -8.71 3.25
N GLU A 28 8.51 -9.46 2.25
CA GLU A 28 7.81 -9.64 0.99
C GLU A 28 6.43 -10.31 1.20
N ILE A 29 6.35 -11.38 2.00
CA ILE A 29 5.09 -12.03 2.36
C ILE A 29 4.17 -11.05 3.08
N LYS A 30 4.67 -10.32 4.08
CA LYS A 30 3.91 -9.31 4.83
C LYS A 30 3.33 -8.23 3.90
N ASN A 31 4.12 -7.77 2.93
CA ASN A 31 3.72 -6.73 1.99
C ASN A 31 2.82 -7.26 0.86
N SER A 32 2.95 -8.54 0.51
CA SER A 32 2.11 -9.20 -0.51
C SER A 32 0.74 -9.63 0.02
N GLN A 33 0.59 -9.78 1.34
CA GLN A 33 -0.68 -10.15 1.94
C GLN A 33 -1.69 -9.00 1.86
N ILE A 34 -2.88 -9.31 1.33
CA ILE A 34 -4.02 -8.38 1.37
C ILE A 34 -4.53 -8.37 2.81
N ARG A 35 -4.08 -7.40 3.60
CA ARG A 35 -4.46 -7.24 5.03
C ARG A 35 -5.95 -6.97 5.22
N THR A 36 -6.65 -6.56 4.18
CA THR A 36 -8.06 -6.20 4.20
C THR A 36 -9.02 -7.39 4.10
N GLY A 37 -8.49 -8.61 4.00
CA GLY A 37 -9.28 -9.84 3.85
C GLY A 37 -9.84 -10.01 2.44
N LEU A 38 -10.67 -11.04 2.25
CA LEU A 38 -11.28 -11.33 0.96
C LEU A 38 -12.26 -10.22 0.57
N HIS A 39 -12.16 -9.77 -0.69
CA HIS A 39 -13.13 -8.88 -1.29
C HIS A 39 -14.42 -9.66 -1.60
N ILE A 40 -15.56 -9.16 -1.10
CA ILE A 40 -16.86 -9.69 -1.47
C ILE A 40 -17.35 -8.90 -2.67
N PHE A 41 -17.51 -9.58 -3.77
CA PHE A 41 -17.90 -9.01 -5.05
C PHE A 41 -19.22 -8.23 -4.96
N GLY A 42 -19.23 -7.03 -5.46
CA GLY A 42 -20.39 -6.15 -5.47
C GLY A 42 -20.81 -5.59 -4.09
N VAL A 43 -20.07 -5.87 -3.02
CA VAL A 43 -20.37 -5.35 -1.69
C VAL A 43 -19.43 -4.20 -1.34
N ASN A 44 -20.01 -3.10 -0.85
CA ASN A 44 -19.21 -2.02 -0.33
C ASN A 44 -18.42 -2.50 0.89
N GLN A 45 -17.13 -2.24 0.89
CA GLN A 45 -16.29 -2.52 2.05
C GLN A 45 -16.68 -1.62 3.23
N SER A 46 -16.43 -2.09 4.46
CA SER A 46 -16.49 -1.22 5.62
C SER A 46 -15.52 -0.05 5.46
N ILE A 47 -15.82 1.08 6.08
CA ILE A 47 -14.96 2.28 5.99
C ILE A 47 -13.54 1.97 6.44
N ASP A 48 -13.36 1.21 7.51
CA ASP A 48 -12.03 0.84 8.01
C ASP A 48 -11.22 0.05 6.97
N LYS A 49 -11.86 -0.92 6.29
CA LYS A 49 -11.23 -1.68 5.19
C LYS A 49 -10.95 -0.82 3.98
N LEU A 50 -11.86 0.10 3.65
CA LEU A 50 -11.66 1.03 2.54
C LEU A 50 -10.46 1.96 2.79
N LEU A 51 -10.32 2.48 4.02
CA LEU A 51 -9.18 3.31 4.41
C LEU A 51 -7.85 2.53 4.34
N GLU A 52 -7.84 1.29 4.84
CA GLU A 52 -6.65 0.43 4.74
C GLU A 52 -6.29 0.10 3.29
N LEU A 53 -7.28 -0.22 2.46
CA LEU A 53 -7.07 -0.48 1.04
C LEU A 53 -6.56 0.77 0.32
N THR A 54 -7.17 1.91 0.60
CA THR A 54 -6.74 3.20 0.05
C THR A 54 -5.30 3.51 0.43
N PHE A 55 -4.93 3.32 1.69
CA PHE A 55 -3.55 3.48 2.16
C PHE A 55 -2.59 2.51 1.44
N SER A 56 -2.95 1.23 1.37
CA SER A 56 -2.12 0.21 0.72
C SER A 56 -1.87 0.54 -0.75
N ILE A 57 -2.89 0.97 -1.48
CA ILE A 57 -2.75 1.38 -2.89
C ILE A 57 -1.91 2.65 -3.02
N SER A 58 -2.15 3.63 -2.14
CA SER A 58 -1.45 4.92 -2.16
C SER A 58 0.03 4.80 -1.81
N ASN A 59 0.42 3.71 -1.15
CA ASN A 59 1.79 3.49 -0.72
C ASN A 59 2.65 2.78 -1.77
N VAL A 60 2.02 2.25 -2.83
CA VAL A 60 2.74 1.58 -3.91
C VAL A 60 3.16 2.61 -4.97
N PRO A 61 4.45 2.77 -5.27
CA PRO A 61 4.88 3.63 -6.35
C PRO A 61 4.39 3.06 -7.69
N THR A 62 3.94 3.95 -8.55
CA THR A 62 3.61 3.63 -9.94
C THR A 62 4.58 4.37 -10.83
N GLY A 63 5.03 3.80 -11.92
CA GLY A 63 6.17 4.25 -12.73
C GLY A 63 6.34 5.77 -13.01
N LYS A 64 5.39 6.60 -12.56
CA LYS A 64 5.42 8.06 -12.65
C LYS A 64 5.20 8.80 -11.32
N THR A 65 4.80 8.09 -10.28
CA THR A 65 4.46 8.69 -8.98
C THR A 65 5.04 7.87 -7.85
N PHE A 66 5.63 8.54 -6.88
CA PHE A 66 6.08 7.92 -5.63
C PHE A 66 4.89 7.47 -4.78
N GLY A 67 5.11 6.47 -3.94
CA GLY A 67 4.16 6.11 -2.90
C GLY A 67 4.09 7.17 -1.80
N LEU A 68 3.01 7.17 -1.03
CA LEU A 68 2.79 8.17 0.03
C LEU A 68 3.93 8.23 1.04
N THR A 69 4.42 7.08 1.50
CA THR A 69 5.53 7.04 2.47
C THR A 69 6.85 7.50 1.88
N GLN A 70 7.08 7.30 0.56
CA GLN A 70 8.24 7.86 -0.12
C GLN A 70 8.15 9.39 -0.19
N CYS A 71 6.99 9.94 -0.60
CA CYS A 71 6.77 11.39 -0.61
C CYS A 71 6.97 12.00 0.78
N LEU A 72 6.44 11.35 1.83
CA LEU A 72 6.60 11.82 3.21
C LEU A 72 8.07 11.77 3.66
N ALA A 73 8.80 10.71 3.35
CA ALA A 73 10.21 10.58 3.71
C ALA A 73 11.04 11.70 3.05
N GLU A 74 10.84 11.92 1.76
CA GLU A 74 11.54 12.96 0.99
C GLU A 74 11.23 14.36 1.53
N ASP A 75 9.94 14.70 1.69
CA ASP A 75 9.51 16.01 2.17
C ASP A 75 9.96 16.29 3.61
N LEU A 76 9.99 15.26 4.46
CA LEU A 76 10.49 15.39 5.83
C LEU A 76 12.02 15.47 5.90
N GLY A 77 12.72 15.10 4.83
CA GLY A 77 14.17 15.23 4.69
C GLY A 77 14.95 13.97 5.06
N PHE A 78 14.30 12.81 5.11
CA PHE A 78 15.01 11.53 5.28
C PHE A 78 15.81 11.19 4.02
N THR A 79 16.94 10.51 4.21
CA THR A 79 17.89 10.20 3.13
C THR A 79 17.71 8.77 2.58
N PHE A 80 16.89 7.95 3.21
CA PHE A 80 16.55 6.60 2.77
C PHE A 80 15.24 6.58 1.97
N ASP A 81 15.08 5.57 1.11
CA ASP A 81 13.82 5.32 0.40
C ASP A 81 13.01 4.22 1.10
N PRO A 82 11.82 4.52 1.65
CA PRO A 82 10.98 3.53 2.34
C PRO A 82 10.54 2.34 1.49
N TRP A 83 10.62 2.44 0.17
CA TRP A 83 10.22 1.39 -0.75
C TRP A 83 11.38 0.50 -1.19
N ILE A 84 12.58 1.07 -1.27
CA ILE A 84 13.76 0.38 -1.80
C ILE A 84 14.64 -0.17 -0.66
N ASP A 85 14.79 0.63 0.40
CA ASP A 85 15.69 0.28 1.50
C ASP A 85 15.06 -0.75 2.44
N GLU A 86 15.84 -1.76 2.82
CA GLU A 86 15.38 -2.80 3.74
C GLU A 86 15.05 -2.24 5.13
N GLU A 87 13.99 -2.75 5.75
CA GLU A 87 13.59 -2.36 7.11
C GLU A 87 14.69 -2.63 8.16
N SER A 88 15.54 -3.64 7.92
CA SER A 88 16.66 -4.03 8.76
C SER A 88 17.88 -3.12 8.66
N LYS A 89 17.96 -2.28 7.60
CA LYS A 89 19.06 -1.37 7.34
C LYS A 89 19.25 -0.36 8.48
N ASN A 90 20.51 -0.14 8.83
CA ASN A 90 20.84 0.89 9.82
C ASN A 90 20.66 2.29 9.24
N LEU A 91 20.04 3.17 10.03
CA LEU A 91 19.95 4.59 9.71
C LEU A 91 21.33 5.24 9.83
N ASN A 92 21.58 6.24 9.03
CA ASN A 92 22.72 7.13 9.20
C ASN A 92 22.46 8.13 10.36
N LYS A 93 23.48 8.86 10.74
CA LYS A 93 23.37 9.81 11.86
C LYS A 93 22.36 10.93 11.60
N ILE A 94 22.27 11.41 10.36
CA ILE A 94 21.33 12.48 9.96
C ILE A 94 19.89 12.02 10.19
N ASP A 95 19.54 10.83 9.70
CA ASP A 95 18.19 10.28 9.83
C ASP A 95 17.82 9.96 11.29
N ILE A 96 18.81 9.51 12.10
CA ILE A 96 18.61 9.27 13.53
C ILE A 96 18.29 10.58 14.26
N ASP A 97 19.08 11.62 14.03
CA ASP A 97 18.90 12.92 14.67
C ASP A 97 17.57 13.55 14.24
N LEU A 98 17.27 13.48 12.94
CA LEU A 98 16.01 13.96 12.37
C LEU A 98 14.79 13.24 12.96
N PHE A 99 14.82 11.92 13.04
CA PHE A 99 13.72 11.14 13.62
C PHE A 99 13.51 11.46 15.10
N LYS A 100 14.61 11.66 15.83
CA LYS A 100 14.57 12.07 17.23
C LYS A 100 13.93 13.44 17.40
N ASP A 101 14.22 14.39 16.50
CA ASP A 101 13.63 15.73 16.53
C ASP A 101 12.11 15.68 16.30
N TYR A 102 11.63 14.82 15.40
CA TYR A 102 10.19 14.64 15.15
C TYR A 102 9.46 13.92 16.27
N THR A 103 10.09 12.92 16.89
CA THR A 103 9.37 11.95 17.75
C THR A 103 9.85 11.94 19.20
N ALA A 104 10.99 12.53 19.52
CA ALA A 104 11.73 12.37 20.77
C ALA A 104 12.16 10.90 21.07
N ILE A 105 12.14 10.02 20.05
CA ILE A 105 12.47 8.60 20.15
C ILE A 105 13.76 8.33 19.36
N ASN A 106 14.64 7.49 19.90
CA ASN A 106 15.77 6.99 19.14
C ASN A 106 15.34 5.80 18.27
N ALA A 107 15.66 5.87 16.98
CA ALA A 107 15.58 4.75 16.05
C ALA A 107 16.95 4.48 15.45
N ARG A 108 17.28 3.21 15.25
CA ARG A 108 18.54 2.79 14.61
C ARG A 108 18.30 2.11 13.26
N LYS A 109 17.07 1.69 13.00
CA LYS A 109 16.67 0.92 11.83
C LYS A 109 15.65 1.68 10.99
N VAL A 110 15.74 1.53 9.67
CA VAL A 110 14.81 2.10 8.69
C VAL A 110 13.37 1.71 9.02
N GLY A 111 13.10 0.45 9.32
CA GLY A 111 11.74 -0.05 9.60
C GLY A 111 11.03 0.71 10.71
N LYS A 112 11.77 1.20 11.74
CA LYS A 112 11.15 1.99 12.80
C LYS A 112 10.63 3.34 12.32
N VAL A 113 11.34 3.97 11.40
CA VAL A 113 10.91 5.23 10.78
C VAL A 113 9.78 4.98 9.79
N VAL A 114 9.87 3.90 9.01
CA VAL A 114 8.80 3.49 8.08
C VAL A 114 7.50 3.21 8.83
N ASP A 115 7.53 2.53 9.97
CA ASP A 115 6.34 2.33 10.81
C ASP A 115 5.70 3.66 11.24
N TRP A 116 6.52 4.65 11.60
CA TRP A 116 6.05 5.98 11.96
C TRP A 116 5.47 6.73 10.74
N LEU A 117 6.13 6.68 9.59
CA LEU A 117 5.63 7.25 8.33
C LEU A 117 4.29 6.61 7.93
N ASN A 118 4.15 5.30 8.10
CA ASN A 118 2.90 4.59 7.86
C ASN A 118 1.76 5.08 8.77
N VAL A 119 2.05 5.40 10.04
CA VAL A 119 1.06 5.97 10.94
C VAL A 119 0.61 7.36 10.48
N ILE A 120 1.56 8.20 10.05
CA ILE A 120 1.24 9.53 9.49
C ILE A 120 0.44 9.38 8.19
N GLY A 121 0.87 8.52 7.27
CA GLY A 121 0.19 8.28 6.00
C GLY A 121 -1.27 7.82 6.19
N LYS A 122 -1.50 6.89 7.13
CA LYS A 122 -2.86 6.46 7.48
C LYS A 122 -3.70 7.62 8.02
N TYR A 123 -3.13 8.47 8.86
CA TYR A 123 -3.82 9.64 9.37
C TYR A 123 -4.19 10.63 8.26
N ILE A 124 -3.29 10.87 7.31
CA ILE A 124 -3.55 11.73 6.14
C ILE A 124 -4.70 11.18 5.31
N ILE A 125 -4.69 9.88 5.02
CA ILE A 125 -5.79 9.23 4.27
C ILE A 125 -7.11 9.37 5.03
N GLU A 126 -7.13 9.06 6.33
CA GLU A 126 -8.31 9.18 7.19
C GLU A 126 -8.85 10.61 7.18
N PHE A 127 -7.97 11.61 7.30
CA PHE A 127 -8.32 13.02 7.31
C PHE A 127 -9.01 13.46 6.00
N HIS A 128 -8.46 13.09 4.84
CA HIS A 128 -9.04 13.45 3.55
C HIS A 128 -10.31 12.67 3.23
N CYS A 129 -10.39 11.42 3.63
CA CYS A 129 -11.58 10.60 3.42
C CYS A 129 -12.74 10.98 4.34
N TYR A 130 -12.47 11.65 5.47
CA TYR A 130 -13.47 12.03 6.45
C TYR A 130 -14.67 12.78 5.85
N LYS A 131 -14.41 13.82 5.04
CA LYS A 131 -15.47 14.63 4.40
C LYS A 131 -16.21 13.85 3.31
N ILE A 132 -15.48 13.07 2.52
CA ILE A 132 -16.05 12.36 1.37
C ILE A 132 -16.93 11.18 1.81
N LEU A 133 -16.50 10.46 2.85
CA LEU A 133 -17.17 9.26 3.35
C LEU A 133 -18.15 9.53 4.49
N ASN A 134 -18.31 10.79 4.90
CA ASN A 134 -19.09 11.18 6.08
C ASN A 134 -18.72 10.35 7.33
N TYR A 135 -17.44 10.17 7.56
CA TYR A 135 -16.84 9.32 8.58
C TYR A 135 -16.17 10.15 9.68
N LYS A 136 -16.29 9.73 10.93
CA LYS A 136 -15.63 10.41 12.05
C LYS A 136 -14.21 9.85 12.24
N ILE A 137 -13.22 10.75 12.30
CA ILE A 137 -11.82 10.38 12.56
C ILE A 137 -11.74 9.64 13.90
N LYS A 138 -11.31 8.38 13.84
CA LYS A 138 -11.13 7.53 15.03
C LYS A 138 -9.75 7.64 15.63
N SER A 139 -8.79 8.18 14.89
CA SER A 139 -7.41 8.30 15.35
C SER A 139 -7.30 9.25 16.52
N LYS A 140 -7.05 8.70 17.70
CA LYS A 140 -6.77 9.46 18.93
C LYS A 140 -5.28 9.76 19.13
N LYS A 141 -4.43 9.35 18.18
CA LYS A 141 -2.99 9.56 18.31
C LYS A 141 -2.66 11.04 18.15
N LYS A 142 -2.06 11.62 19.18
CA LYS A 142 -1.42 12.95 19.07
C LYS A 142 -0.18 12.80 18.20
N ILE A 143 -0.32 13.09 16.91
CA ILE A 143 0.82 13.22 16.01
C ILE A 143 1.33 14.65 16.18
N LYS A 144 2.62 14.80 16.47
CA LYS A 144 3.26 16.12 16.43
C LYS A 144 3.28 16.54 14.96
N LEU A 145 2.39 17.46 14.61
CA LEU A 145 2.25 17.93 13.23
C LEU A 145 3.33 18.99 12.97
N ASP A 146 4.29 18.63 12.16
CA ASP A 146 5.23 19.57 11.54
C ASP A 146 4.54 20.34 10.41
N THR A 147 5.06 21.51 10.06
CA THR A 147 4.55 22.32 8.94
C THR A 147 4.52 21.54 7.62
N LYS A 148 5.47 20.65 7.39
CA LYS A 148 5.54 19.81 6.21
C LYS A 148 4.41 18.78 6.18
N ILE A 149 4.08 18.17 7.33
CA ILE A 149 2.93 17.26 7.46
C ILE A 149 1.61 18.03 7.30
N LEU A 150 1.53 19.26 7.82
CA LEU A 150 0.34 20.12 7.66
C LEU A 150 0.04 20.40 6.19
N ASN A 151 1.04 20.51 5.32
CA ASN A 151 0.85 20.68 3.88
C ASN A 151 0.08 19.51 3.24
N TYR A 152 0.21 18.30 3.80
CA TYR A 152 -0.58 17.14 3.36
C TYR A 152 -2.03 17.19 3.85
N LEU A 153 -2.34 17.99 4.85
CA LEU A 153 -3.68 18.14 5.43
C LEU A 153 -4.44 19.36 4.88
N ASP A 154 -3.84 20.10 3.94
CA ASP A 154 -4.51 21.24 3.31
C ASP A 154 -5.58 20.75 2.33
N HIS A 155 -6.85 21.06 2.62
CA HIS A 155 -7.98 20.73 1.76
C HIS A 155 -8.21 21.76 0.65
N GLU A 156 -7.77 22.99 0.83
CA GLU A 156 -7.99 24.07 -0.13
C GLU A 156 -6.91 24.04 -1.22
N LYS A 157 -5.69 23.66 -0.84
CA LYS A 157 -4.54 23.54 -1.75
C LYS A 157 -3.84 22.19 -1.56
N PRO A 158 -4.54 21.09 -1.89
CA PRO A 158 -3.94 19.77 -1.74
C PRO A 158 -2.70 19.63 -2.64
N ASN A 159 -1.66 18.96 -2.13
CA ASN A 159 -0.48 18.70 -2.93
C ASN A 159 -0.79 17.70 -4.07
N ILE A 160 0.17 17.49 -4.97
CA ILE A 160 0.00 16.65 -6.17
C ILE A 160 -0.44 15.23 -5.79
N PHE A 161 0.14 14.65 -4.73
CA PHE A 161 -0.22 13.33 -4.26
C PHE A 161 -1.68 13.28 -3.77
N ILE A 162 -2.09 14.23 -2.93
CA ILE A 162 -3.46 14.30 -2.41
C ILE A 162 -4.46 14.54 -3.53
N ASN A 163 -4.13 15.40 -4.51
CA ASN A 163 -4.96 15.58 -5.70
C ASN A 163 -5.13 14.25 -6.46
N HIS A 164 -4.06 13.47 -6.63
CA HIS A 164 -4.15 12.17 -7.26
C HIS A 164 -5.00 11.18 -6.46
N LEU A 165 -4.85 11.16 -5.13
CA LEU A 165 -5.66 10.35 -4.23
C LEU A 165 -7.14 10.65 -4.38
N LEU A 166 -7.51 11.93 -4.27
CA LEU A 166 -8.90 12.38 -4.24
C LEU A 166 -9.62 12.28 -5.59
N ASN A 167 -8.90 12.49 -6.69
CA ASN A 167 -9.47 12.53 -8.03
C ASN A 167 -9.34 11.23 -8.82
N ASN A 168 -8.39 10.37 -8.46
CA ASN A 168 -8.13 9.14 -9.22
C ASN A 168 -8.29 7.86 -8.41
N ILE A 169 -7.73 7.76 -7.21
CA ILE A 169 -7.74 6.52 -6.46
C ILE A 169 -9.09 6.30 -5.78
N LEU A 170 -9.50 7.22 -4.92
CA LEU A 170 -10.68 7.08 -4.08
C LEU A 170 -11.99 6.97 -4.88
N PRO A 171 -12.26 7.80 -5.90
CA PRO A 171 -13.48 7.66 -6.69
C PRO A 171 -13.57 6.31 -7.41
N LYS A 172 -12.47 5.80 -7.94
CA LYS A 172 -12.45 4.50 -8.61
C LYS A 172 -12.68 3.35 -7.63
N LEU A 173 -12.14 3.43 -6.41
CA LEU A 173 -12.40 2.45 -5.35
C LEU A 173 -13.87 2.44 -4.96
N LEU A 174 -14.47 3.61 -4.73
CA LEU A 174 -15.89 3.75 -4.38
C LEU A 174 -16.82 3.21 -5.48
N ASN A 175 -16.45 3.44 -6.74
CA ASN A 175 -17.23 2.96 -7.88
C ASN A 175 -17.04 1.47 -8.17
N SER A 176 -16.08 0.79 -7.57
CA SER A 176 -15.80 -0.62 -7.87
C SER A 176 -16.99 -1.52 -7.57
N SER A 177 -17.62 -1.42 -6.42
CA SER A 177 -18.77 -2.26 -6.06
C SER A 177 -20.00 -2.03 -6.94
N ILE A 178 -20.23 -0.79 -7.38
CA ILE A 178 -21.31 -0.43 -8.29
C ILE A 178 -21.04 -1.05 -9.66
N ASN A 179 -19.82 -0.88 -10.16
CA ASN A 179 -19.38 -1.41 -11.44
C ASN A 179 -19.42 -2.93 -11.47
N GLU A 180 -19.01 -3.59 -10.38
CA GLU A 180 -19.07 -5.05 -10.23
C GLU A 180 -20.50 -5.56 -10.34
N LYS A 181 -21.46 -4.96 -9.64
CA LYS A 181 -22.88 -5.34 -9.71
C LYS A 181 -23.45 -5.14 -11.09
N SER A 182 -23.26 -3.94 -11.66
CA SER A 182 -23.79 -3.58 -12.96
C SER A 182 -23.28 -4.50 -14.07
N ASN A 183 -21.97 -4.73 -14.09
CA ASN A 183 -21.36 -5.60 -15.11
C ASN A 183 -21.73 -7.07 -14.91
N PHE A 184 -21.84 -7.54 -13.67
CA PHE A 184 -22.29 -8.89 -13.39
C PHE A 184 -23.72 -9.14 -13.88
N LEU A 185 -24.65 -8.24 -13.60
CA LEU A 185 -26.02 -8.31 -14.11
C LEU A 185 -26.05 -8.28 -15.64
N SER A 186 -25.25 -7.40 -16.24
CA SER A 186 -25.13 -7.34 -17.70
C SER A 186 -24.59 -8.64 -18.30
N ALA A 187 -23.64 -9.29 -17.62
CA ALA A 187 -23.12 -10.59 -18.04
C ALA A 187 -24.18 -11.68 -17.97
N LEU A 188 -25.00 -11.70 -16.92
CA LEU A 188 -26.12 -12.66 -16.79
C LEU A 188 -27.19 -12.45 -17.88
N GLU A 189 -27.37 -11.23 -18.35
CA GLU A 189 -28.26 -10.88 -19.44
C GLU A 189 -27.64 -11.18 -20.83
N GLY A 190 -26.45 -11.75 -20.90
CA GLY A 190 -25.74 -12.03 -22.14
C GLY A 190 -25.18 -10.79 -22.85
N LYS A 191 -25.14 -9.65 -22.17
CA LYS A 191 -24.59 -8.41 -22.73
C LYS A 191 -23.05 -8.44 -22.68
N ARG A 192 -22.44 -7.80 -23.68
CA ARG A 192 -20.98 -7.65 -23.71
C ARG A 192 -20.49 -6.71 -22.60
N ILE A 193 -19.52 -7.17 -21.84
CA ILE A 193 -18.79 -6.35 -20.88
C ILE A 193 -17.46 -5.94 -21.50
N THR A 194 -17.11 -4.66 -21.37
CA THR A 194 -15.82 -4.18 -21.83
C THR A 194 -14.72 -4.78 -20.95
N SER A 195 -13.76 -5.47 -21.58
CA SER A 195 -12.58 -5.99 -20.92
C SER A 195 -11.72 -4.85 -20.37
N GLY A 196 -10.91 -5.16 -19.37
CA GLY A 196 -9.97 -4.22 -18.77
C GLY A 196 -8.67 -4.92 -18.40
N PRO A 197 -7.66 -4.17 -17.97
CA PRO A 197 -6.42 -4.74 -17.50
C PRO A 197 -6.67 -5.65 -16.29
N SER A 198 -5.87 -6.69 -16.15
CA SER A 198 -5.88 -7.61 -15.02
C SER A 198 -4.70 -7.32 -14.08
N GLY A 199 -4.89 -7.62 -12.81
CA GLY A 199 -3.86 -7.44 -11.78
C GLY A 199 -4.46 -6.97 -10.46
N ALA A 200 -3.58 -6.57 -9.54
CA ALA A 200 -3.99 -6.09 -8.24
C ALA A 200 -3.62 -4.61 -8.07
N PRO A 201 -4.56 -3.74 -7.70
CA PRO A 201 -4.28 -2.32 -7.44
C PRO A 201 -3.22 -2.13 -6.34
N THR A 202 -3.21 -3.02 -5.35
CA THR A 202 -2.23 -3.05 -4.26
C THR A 202 -0.82 -3.46 -4.69
N ARG A 203 -0.64 -3.84 -5.96
CA ARG A 203 0.65 -4.15 -6.59
C ARG A 203 1.00 -3.15 -7.70
N GLY A 204 0.51 -1.92 -7.60
CA GLY A 204 0.83 -0.83 -8.53
C GLY A 204 0.02 -0.80 -9.83
N LYS A 205 -0.96 -1.70 -10.01
CA LYS A 205 -1.80 -1.70 -11.22
C LYS A 205 -3.11 -0.93 -10.98
N LEU A 206 -3.00 0.39 -10.89
CA LEU A 206 -4.15 1.29 -10.66
C LEU A 206 -5.17 1.29 -11.81
N GLU A 207 -4.74 0.95 -13.01
CA GLU A 207 -5.60 0.87 -14.19
C GLU A 207 -6.67 -0.24 -14.09
N VAL A 208 -6.51 -1.18 -13.16
CA VAL A 208 -7.53 -2.20 -12.87
C VAL A 208 -8.77 -1.58 -12.24
N LEU A 209 -8.63 -0.42 -11.58
CA LEU A 209 -9.75 0.28 -10.97
C LEU A 209 -10.56 1.11 -11.98
N PRO A 210 -11.89 1.17 -11.85
CA PRO A 210 -12.73 0.38 -10.95
C PRO A 210 -12.75 -1.10 -11.35
N THR A 211 -12.86 -1.98 -10.36
CA THR A 211 -12.98 -3.43 -10.56
C THR A 211 -14.31 -3.83 -11.23
N GLY A 212 -14.52 -5.12 -11.48
CA GLY A 212 -15.76 -5.61 -12.09
C GLY A 212 -15.71 -5.70 -13.63
N LYS A 213 -14.50 -5.79 -14.17
CA LYS A 213 -14.24 -6.16 -15.57
C LYS A 213 -13.69 -7.58 -15.58
N ASN A 214 -13.56 -8.26 -16.66
CA ASN A 214 -12.88 -9.56 -16.71
C ASN A 214 -13.54 -10.67 -15.85
N PHE A 215 -14.87 -10.82 -15.92
CA PHE A 215 -15.57 -11.93 -15.26
C PHE A 215 -15.24 -13.29 -15.88
N PHE A 216 -14.79 -13.30 -17.09
CA PHE A 216 -14.41 -14.50 -17.83
C PHE A 216 -12.91 -14.44 -18.09
N SER A 217 -12.13 -15.09 -17.25
CA SER A 217 -10.72 -15.36 -17.53
C SER A 217 -10.59 -16.77 -18.10
N VAL A 218 -10.11 -16.87 -19.32
CA VAL A 218 -9.72 -18.17 -19.91
C VAL A 218 -8.26 -18.40 -19.56
N ASP A 219 -7.94 -19.52 -18.91
CA ASP A 219 -6.56 -19.95 -18.79
C ASP A 219 -6.09 -20.42 -20.17
N ILE A 220 -5.35 -19.55 -20.86
CA ILE A 220 -4.81 -19.85 -22.19
C ILE A 220 -3.89 -21.07 -22.20
N ARG A 221 -3.35 -21.47 -21.03
CA ARG A 221 -2.52 -22.67 -20.91
C ARG A 221 -3.35 -23.96 -20.91
N ALA A 222 -4.64 -23.85 -20.62
CA ALA A 222 -5.58 -24.95 -20.66
C ALA A 222 -6.28 -25.11 -22.01
N ILE A 223 -6.01 -24.22 -22.98
CA ILE A 223 -6.55 -24.34 -24.35
C ILE A 223 -5.76 -25.44 -25.03
N PRO A 224 -6.45 -26.49 -25.58
CA PRO A 224 -5.78 -27.53 -26.36
C PRO A 224 -5.03 -26.87 -27.52
N THR A 225 -3.74 -27.12 -27.62
CA THR A 225 -2.97 -26.82 -28.85
C THR A 225 -3.18 -28.02 -29.78
N GLU A 226 -3.64 -27.77 -31.00
CA GLU A 226 -3.71 -28.81 -32.06
C GLU A 226 -2.36 -29.44 -32.36
#